data_33ac68b8c9f4b43ed4704ebd49b92caf
#
_entry.id   33ac68b8c9f4b43ed4704ebd49b92caf
#
_cell.length_a   1.000
_cell.length_b   1.000
_cell.length_c   1.000
_cell.angle_alpha   90.00
_cell.angle_beta   90.00
_cell.angle_gamma   90.00
#
_symmetry.space_group_name_H-M   'P 1'
#
loop_
_entity.id
_entity.type
_entity.pdbx_description
1 polymer ?
#
loop_
_entity_poly.entity_id
_entity_poly.type
_entity_poly.pdbx_seq_one_letter_code
_entity_poly.pdbx_strand_id
1 'polypeptide(L)'
;EQRLGAEHVGDAALARRVEKISRHTYDISELLIDVLGLTDVGAHFPHTVTYHPTCHSMRVAHLGDRPYRLLRAVEGLTLLDLPDALVCCGFGGTFSIKNSDTSTAMVADKAANVMSTGAEVLCTGDYSCLMNIGGALSRVNSGVRIMHIAEILASTEDAPFEGHVSFQPSRESVRL
;
A
#
# COMPACT_ATOMS: atom_id res chain seq x y z
N GLU A 1 -2.25 -18.92 6.97
CA GLU A 1 -1.00 -19.74 7.04
C GLU A 1 -0.75 -20.30 8.43
N GLN A 2 -0.80 -19.51 9.51
CA GLN A 2 -0.57 -19.97 10.90
C GLN A 2 -1.58 -21.04 11.34
N ARG A 3 -2.84 -20.93 10.90
CA ARG A 3 -3.88 -21.92 11.19
C ARG A 3 -3.57 -23.28 10.57
N LEU A 4 -3.16 -23.29 9.30
CA LEU A 4 -2.76 -24.50 8.59
C LEU A 4 -1.53 -25.15 9.23
N GLY A 5 -0.57 -24.35 9.70
CA GLY A 5 0.60 -24.85 10.42
C GLY A 5 0.26 -25.55 11.74
N ALA A 6 -0.66 -24.97 12.52
CA ALA A 6 -1.09 -25.54 13.80
C ALA A 6 -1.90 -26.86 13.62
N GLU A 7 -2.74 -26.94 12.58
CA GLU A 7 -3.46 -28.16 12.22
C GLU A 7 -2.50 -29.27 11.74
N HIS A 8 -1.44 -28.89 11.00
CA HIS A 8 -0.44 -29.85 10.49
C HIS A 8 0.42 -30.50 11.59
N VAL A 9 0.64 -29.77 12.69
CA VAL A 9 1.42 -30.26 13.85
C VAL A 9 0.54 -31.08 14.82
N GLY A 10 -0.79 -31.09 14.64
CA GLY A 10 -1.73 -31.82 15.48
C GLY A 10 -1.85 -31.25 16.90
N ASP A 11 -1.39 -30.03 17.15
CA ASP A 11 -1.48 -29.36 18.44
C ASP A 11 -2.78 -28.57 18.59
N ALA A 12 -3.77 -29.17 19.22
CA ALA A 12 -5.09 -28.56 19.44
C ALA A 12 -5.03 -27.31 20.35
N ALA A 13 -4.04 -27.19 21.24
CA ALA A 13 -3.88 -26.01 22.09
C ALA A 13 -3.32 -24.84 21.28
N LEU A 14 -2.34 -25.09 20.42
CA LEU A 14 -1.81 -24.12 19.49
C LEU A 14 -2.89 -23.65 18.50
N ALA A 15 -3.67 -24.57 17.96
CA ALA A 15 -4.77 -24.26 17.02
C ALA A 15 -5.79 -23.29 17.64
N ARG A 16 -6.21 -23.52 18.89
CA ARG A 16 -7.11 -22.60 19.61
C ARG A 16 -6.49 -21.22 19.86
N ARG A 17 -5.19 -21.15 20.17
CA ARG A 17 -4.49 -19.88 20.34
C ARG A 17 -4.40 -19.10 19.04
N VAL A 18 -4.07 -19.77 17.95
CA VAL A 18 -4.02 -19.18 16.60
C VAL A 18 -5.39 -18.66 16.18
N GLU A 19 -6.47 -19.45 16.39
CA GLU A 19 -7.84 -19.02 16.11
C GLU A 19 -8.22 -17.76 16.88
N LYS A 20 -7.87 -17.69 18.17
CA LYS A 20 -8.11 -16.50 19.00
C LYS A 20 -7.38 -15.26 18.46
N ILE A 21 -6.11 -15.39 18.06
CA ILE A 21 -5.32 -14.28 17.49
C ILE A 21 -5.90 -13.86 16.13
N SER A 22 -6.17 -14.81 15.24
CA SER A 22 -6.70 -14.54 13.91
C SER A 22 -8.00 -13.73 13.93
N ARG A 23 -8.89 -14.03 14.88
CA ARG A 23 -10.17 -13.30 15.02
C ARG A 23 -10.02 -11.86 15.52
N HIS A 24 -8.84 -11.49 16.02
CA HIS A 24 -8.56 -10.15 16.53
C HIS A 24 -7.42 -9.47 15.76
N THR A 25 -7.07 -10.00 14.59
CA THR A 25 -6.07 -9.41 13.68
C THR A 25 -6.80 -8.83 12.48
N TYR A 26 -6.72 -7.53 12.33
CA TYR A 26 -7.42 -6.77 11.30
C TYR A 26 -6.44 -5.96 10.46
N ASP A 27 -6.76 -5.77 9.18
CA ASP A 27 -6.19 -4.65 8.43
C ASP A 27 -6.73 -3.32 8.99
N ILE A 28 -5.96 -2.25 8.84
CA ILE A 28 -6.37 -0.93 9.36
C ILE A 28 -7.72 -0.48 8.80
N SER A 29 -7.98 -0.74 7.52
CA SER A 29 -9.23 -0.36 6.86
C SER A 29 -10.41 -1.18 7.38
N GLU A 30 -10.19 -2.46 7.64
CA GLU A 30 -11.17 -3.37 8.26
C GLU A 30 -11.45 -2.96 9.71
N LEU A 31 -10.39 -2.68 10.49
CA LEU A 31 -10.54 -2.23 11.88
C LEU A 31 -11.38 -0.95 11.96
N LEU A 32 -11.05 0.06 11.17
CA LEU A 32 -11.74 1.35 11.21
C LEU A 32 -13.20 1.21 10.79
N ILE A 33 -13.48 0.56 9.67
CA ILE A 33 -14.83 0.51 9.10
C ILE A 33 -15.71 -0.54 9.76
N ASP A 34 -15.23 -1.80 9.85
CA ASP A 34 -16.10 -2.90 10.27
C ASP A 34 -16.16 -3.07 11.79
N VAL A 35 -15.07 -2.77 12.49
CA VAL A 35 -15.02 -2.96 13.97
C VAL A 35 -15.39 -1.68 14.69
N LEU A 36 -14.84 -0.54 14.28
CA LEU A 36 -15.06 0.76 14.95
C LEU A 36 -16.20 1.57 14.33
N GLY A 37 -16.69 1.22 13.14
CA GLY A 37 -17.76 1.94 12.45
C GLY A 37 -17.35 3.34 11.97
N LEU A 38 -16.04 3.59 11.81
CA LEU A 38 -15.49 4.89 11.43
C LEU A 38 -15.12 4.89 9.95
N THR A 39 -15.69 5.81 9.18
CA THR A 39 -15.28 6.08 7.80
C THR A 39 -14.45 7.36 7.74
N ASP A 40 -14.80 8.35 8.54
CA ASP A 40 -14.07 9.60 8.71
C ASP A 40 -13.26 9.53 10.02
N VAL A 41 -11.98 9.76 9.93
CA VAL A 41 -11.03 9.75 11.07
C VAL A 41 -10.52 11.16 11.40
N GLY A 42 -11.09 12.20 10.78
CA GLY A 42 -10.67 13.60 10.95
C GLY A 42 -9.34 13.91 10.26
N ALA A 43 -8.97 13.13 9.24
CA ALA A 43 -7.75 13.35 8.48
C ALA A 43 -7.90 14.52 7.51
N HIS A 44 -6.82 15.32 7.37
CA HIS A 44 -6.71 16.40 6.38
C HIS A 44 -5.47 16.18 5.52
N PHE A 45 -5.68 16.14 4.19
CA PHE A 45 -4.58 15.89 3.24
C PHE A 45 -4.90 16.51 1.87
N PRO A 46 -4.62 17.82 1.65
CA PRO A 46 -5.07 18.58 0.47
C PRO A 46 -4.19 18.31 -0.77
N HIS A 47 -4.15 17.06 -1.21
CA HIS A 47 -3.36 16.60 -2.35
C HIS A 47 -4.15 15.69 -3.28
N THR A 48 -3.67 15.60 -4.54
CA THR A 48 -4.14 14.59 -5.47
C THR A 48 -3.45 13.25 -5.21
N VAL A 49 -4.26 12.21 -5.00
CA VAL A 49 -3.79 10.88 -4.61
C VAL A 49 -4.30 9.85 -5.61
N THR A 50 -3.47 8.91 -6.02
CA THR A 50 -3.90 7.69 -6.68
C THR A 50 -3.63 6.48 -5.78
N TYR A 51 -4.55 5.50 -5.75
CA TYR A 51 -4.46 4.35 -4.85
C TYR A 51 -4.19 3.05 -5.60
N HIS A 52 -3.13 2.34 -5.21
CA HIS A 52 -2.84 1.00 -5.70
C HIS A 52 -3.35 -0.06 -4.70
N PRO A 53 -4.44 -0.79 -5.01
CA PRO A 53 -4.87 -1.93 -4.20
C PRO A 53 -3.88 -3.07 -4.36
N THR A 54 -3.39 -3.60 -3.26
CA THR A 54 -2.36 -4.64 -3.29
C THR A 54 -2.98 -6.03 -3.54
N CYS A 55 -2.17 -6.96 -4.03
CA CYS A 55 -2.60 -8.36 -4.19
C CYS A 55 -3.04 -8.96 -2.85
N HIS A 56 -2.37 -8.58 -1.75
CA HIS A 56 -2.72 -9.00 -0.40
C HIS A 56 -4.09 -8.46 0.01
N SER A 57 -4.32 -7.17 -0.15
CA SER A 57 -5.59 -6.51 0.18
C SER A 57 -6.77 -7.12 -0.57
N MET A 58 -6.59 -7.45 -1.85
CA MET A 58 -7.67 -7.97 -2.69
C MET A 58 -7.93 -9.46 -2.49
N ARG A 59 -6.86 -10.28 -2.43
CA ARG A 59 -6.97 -11.75 -2.54
C ARG A 59 -6.88 -12.47 -1.19
N VAL A 60 -6.28 -11.85 -0.19
CA VAL A 60 -6.08 -12.44 1.14
C VAL A 60 -6.95 -11.76 2.19
N ALA A 61 -6.86 -10.44 2.30
CA ALA A 61 -7.61 -9.68 3.29
C ALA A 61 -9.04 -9.33 2.82
N HIS A 62 -9.33 -9.42 1.52
CA HIS A 62 -10.65 -9.13 0.92
C HIS A 62 -11.22 -7.77 1.35
N LEU A 63 -10.37 -6.73 1.35
CA LEU A 63 -10.72 -5.41 1.85
C LEU A 63 -11.81 -4.69 1.03
N GLY A 64 -12.00 -5.09 -0.23
CA GLY A 64 -13.00 -4.49 -1.11
C GLY A 64 -12.79 -2.98 -1.30
N ASP A 65 -13.84 -2.20 -1.07
CA ASP A 65 -13.84 -0.74 -1.23
C ASP A 65 -13.43 0.05 0.03
N ARG A 66 -13.14 -0.62 1.16
CA ARG A 66 -12.84 0.01 2.45
C ARG A 66 -11.72 1.07 2.36
N PRO A 67 -10.56 0.79 1.74
CA PRO A 67 -9.51 1.81 1.59
C PRO A 67 -9.98 3.04 0.80
N TYR A 68 -10.76 2.81 -0.25
CA TYR A 68 -11.31 3.90 -1.07
C TYR A 68 -12.31 4.76 -0.31
N ARG A 69 -13.13 4.15 0.55
CA ARG A 69 -14.09 4.87 1.40
C ARG A 69 -13.39 5.76 2.41
N LEU A 70 -12.34 5.25 3.05
CA LEU A 70 -11.50 6.03 3.97
C LEU A 70 -10.82 7.20 3.27
N LEU A 71 -10.18 6.95 2.11
CA LEU A 71 -9.49 8.00 1.37
C LEU A 71 -10.44 9.09 0.86
N ARG A 72 -11.66 8.72 0.44
CA ARG A 72 -12.68 9.71 0.00
C ARG A 72 -13.23 10.56 1.13
N ALA A 73 -13.11 10.11 2.38
CA ALA A 73 -13.55 10.87 3.55
C ALA A 73 -12.47 11.83 4.08
N VAL A 74 -11.22 11.72 3.60
CA VAL A 74 -10.13 12.62 4.00
C VAL A 74 -10.39 14.03 3.44
N GLU A 75 -10.37 15.02 4.31
CA GLU A 75 -10.60 16.42 3.93
C GLU A 75 -9.50 16.93 3.00
N GLY A 76 -9.89 17.60 1.92
CA GLY A 76 -8.99 18.18 0.93
C GLY A 76 -8.39 17.17 -0.06
N LEU A 77 -8.52 15.85 0.15
CA LEU A 77 -7.96 14.83 -0.73
C LEU A 77 -8.80 14.68 -2.02
N THR A 78 -8.12 14.71 -3.16
CA THR A 78 -8.70 14.36 -4.45
C THR A 78 -8.20 12.99 -4.89
N LEU A 79 -9.06 11.97 -4.90
CA LEU A 79 -8.72 10.62 -5.28
C LEU A 79 -8.88 10.43 -6.79
N LEU A 80 -7.79 10.09 -7.48
CA LEU A 80 -7.72 9.82 -8.92
C LEU A 80 -7.68 8.32 -9.19
N ASP A 81 -8.44 7.87 -10.18
CA ASP A 81 -8.47 6.47 -10.58
C ASP A 81 -7.13 6.04 -11.19
N LEU A 82 -6.60 4.93 -10.72
CA LEU A 82 -5.38 4.32 -11.25
C LEU A 82 -5.74 3.40 -12.42
N PRO A 83 -5.23 3.65 -13.64
CA PRO A 83 -5.37 2.68 -14.73
C PRO A 83 -4.76 1.33 -14.34
N ASP A 84 -5.42 0.24 -14.72
CA ASP A 84 -5.00 -1.12 -14.39
C ASP A 84 -4.67 -1.32 -12.91
N ALA A 85 -5.48 -0.72 -12.02
CA ALA A 85 -5.27 -0.74 -10.57
C ALA A 85 -5.05 -2.17 -10.04
N LEU A 86 -5.80 -3.14 -10.58
CA LEU A 86 -5.80 -4.55 -10.14
C LEU A 86 -4.60 -5.36 -10.63
N VAL A 87 -3.80 -4.82 -11.57
CA VAL A 87 -2.58 -5.48 -12.05
C VAL A 87 -1.49 -5.40 -10.97
N CYS A 88 -0.79 -6.51 -10.76
CA CYS A 88 0.28 -6.62 -9.75
C CYS A 88 1.42 -5.63 -10.01
N CYS A 89 2.02 -5.12 -8.95
CA CYS A 89 3.21 -4.26 -9.03
C CYS A 89 4.51 -5.00 -9.41
N GLY A 90 4.50 -6.35 -9.47
CA GLY A 90 5.67 -7.15 -9.83
C GLY A 90 6.60 -7.50 -8.67
N PHE A 91 6.40 -7.05 -7.43
CA PHE A 91 7.30 -7.36 -6.33
C PHE A 91 7.33 -8.86 -5.99
N GLY A 92 6.22 -9.42 -5.51
CA GLY A 92 6.06 -10.86 -5.24
C GLY A 92 7.13 -11.49 -4.34
N GLY A 93 7.83 -10.72 -3.49
CA GLY A 93 8.91 -11.22 -2.62
C GLY A 93 10.07 -11.81 -3.43
N THR A 94 10.31 -13.12 -3.30
CA THR A 94 11.38 -13.83 -4.04
C THR A 94 11.17 -13.83 -5.56
N PHE A 95 9.95 -13.56 -6.03
CA PHE A 95 9.66 -13.45 -7.47
C PHE A 95 10.46 -12.33 -8.12
N SER A 96 10.53 -11.16 -7.51
CA SER A 96 11.29 -10.01 -8.04
C SER A 96 12.79 -10.28 -8.18
N ILE A 97 13.33 -11.21 -7.39
CA ILE A 97 14.74 -11.62 -7.46
C ILE A 97 14.93 -12.71 -8.51
N LYS A 98 14.07 -13.74 -8.49
CA LYS A 98 14.20 -14.89 -9.40
C LYS A 98 13.77 -14.62 -10.84
N ASN A 99 12.87 -13.64 -11.03
CA ASN A 99 12.30 -13.26 -12.32
C ASN A 99 12.44 -11.74 -12.51
N SER A 100 13.66 -11.21 -12.33
CA SER A 100 13.95 -9.78 -12.31
C SER A 100 13.46 -9.03 -13.55
N ASP A 101 13.63 -9.61 -14.73
CA ASP A 101 13.24 -8.98 -16.00
C ASP A 101 11.72 -8.82 -16.08
N THR A 102 10.97 -9.88 -15.74
CA THR A 102 9.51 -9.83 -15.70
C THR A 102 9.01 -8.86 -14.63
N SER A 103 9.61 -8.90 -13.42
CA SER A 103 9.27 -7.98 -12.34
C SER A 103 9.52 -6.52 -12.72
N THR A 104 10.64 -6.26 -13.40
CA THR A 104 11.00 -4.92 -13.89
C THR A 104 10.01 -4.42 -14.93
N ALA A 105 9.59 -5.26 -15.89
CA ALA A 105 8.58 -4.90 -16.87
C ALA A 105 7.23 -4.56 -16.19
N MET A 106 6.78 -5.41 -15.25
CA MET A 106 5.53 -5.19 -14.51
C MET A 106 5.53 -3.89 -13.71
N VAL A 107 6.65 -3.57 -13.04
CA VAL A 107 6.72 -2.33 -12.25
C VAL A 107 6.86 -1.10 -13.14
N ALA A 108 7.49 -1.22 -14.31
CA ALA A 108 7.57 -0.13 -15.28
C ALA A 108 6.19 0.26 -15.80
N ASP A 109 5.36 -0.73 -16.18
CA ASP A 109 3.97 -0.51 -16.60
C ASP A 109 3.15 0.14 -15.47
N LYS A 110 3.31 -0.35 -14.23
CA LYS A 110 2.62 0.23 -13.08
C LYS A 110 3.06 1.66 -12.81
N ALA A 111 4.34 1.97 -12.90
CA ALA A 111 4.85 3.34 -12.74
C ALA A 111 4.35 4.27 -13.85
N ALA A 112 4.28 3.80 -15.08
CA ALA A 112 3.69 4.55 -16.20
C ALA A 112 2.21 4.87 -15.94
N ASN A 113 1.43 3.89 -15.46
CA ASN A 113 0.03 4.09 -15.08
C ASN A 113 -0.12 5.12 -13.95
N VAL A 114 0.74 5.05 -12.91
CA VAL A 114 0.75 6.06 -11.84
C VAL A 114 1.02 7.46 -12.38
N MET A 115 2.06 7.62 -13.19
CA MET A 115 2.41 8.92 -13.80
C MET A 115 1.30 9.46 -14.71
N SER A 116 0.59 8.59 -15.43
CA SER A 116 -0.50 8.99 -16.32
C SER A 116 -1.70 9.59 -15.59
N THR A 117 -1.86 9.33 -14.28
CA THR A 117 -2.93 9.93 -13.47
C THR A 117 -2.72 11.41 -13.20
N GLY A 118 -1.48 11.90 -13.23
CA GLY A 118 -1.12 13.23 -12.77
C GLY A 118 -1.21 13.43 -11.25
N ALA A 119 -1.36 12.34 -10.47
CA ALA A 119 -1.41 12.41 -9.01
C ALA A 119 -0.06 12.86 -8.41
N GLU A 120 -0.13 13.68 -7.36
CA GLU A 120 1.05 14.08 -6.57
C GLU A 120 1.57 12.94 -5.71
N VAL A 121 0.67 12.03 -5.29
CA VAL A 121 0.96 10.97 -4.33
C VAL A 121 0.43 9.64 -4.82
N LEU A 122 1.27 8.61 -4.79
CA LEU A 122 0.86 7.21 -4.85
C LEU A 122 0.64 6.69 -3.44
N CYS A 123 -0.57 6.22 -3.16
CA CYS A 123 -0.95 5.59 -1.91
C CYS A 123 -1.15 4.08 -2.07
N THR A 124 -0.76 3.30 -1.08
CA THR A 124 -1.09 1.87 -0.96
C THR A 124 -1.05 1.41 0.49
N GLY A 125 -1.63 0.25 0.79
CA GLY A 125 -1.63 -0.38 2.12
C GLY A 125 -0.51 -1.40 2.34
N ASP A 126 0.52 -1.45 1.50
CA ASP A 126 1.61 -2.44 1.60
C ASP A 126 2.95 -1.81 1.23
N TYR A 127 3.89 -1.80 2.18
CA TYR A 127 5.21 -1.22 1.99
C TYR A 127 6.05 -1.94 0.92
N SER A 128 5.83 -3.21 0.66
CA SER A 128 6.55 -3.93 -0.39
C SER A 128 6.16 -3.42 -1.78
N CYS A 129 4.88 -3.13 -2.00
CA CYS A 129 4.41 -2.46 -3.21
C CYS A 129 4.92 -1.01 -3.29
N LEU A 130 4.90 -0.27 -2.16
CA LEU A 130 5.47 1.09 -2.09
C LEU A 130 6.93 1.13 -2.50
N MET A 131 7.76 0.24 -1.95
CA MET A 131 9.19 0.17 -2.29
C MET A 131 9.40 -0.13 -3.77
N ASN A 132 8.67 -1.11 -4.32
CA ASN A 132 8.86 -1.53 -5.70
C ASN A 132 8.45 -0.45 -6.68
N ILE A 133 7.23 0.10 -6.54
CA ILE A 133 6.73 1.15 -7.42
C ILE A 133 7.49 2.46 -7.19
N GLY A 134 7.74 2.82 -5.92
CA GLY A 134 8.49 4.02 -5.56
C GLY A 134 9.92 4.01 -6.10
N GLY A 135 10.59 2.84 -6.07
CA GLY A 135 11.90 2.65 -6.69
C GLY A 135 11.88 2.89 -8.21
N ALA A 136 10.84 2.42 -8.91
CA ALA A 136 10.67 2.68 -10.34
C ALA A 136 10.40 4.16 -10.62
N LEU A 137 9.48 4.78 -9.88
CA LEU A 137 9.15 6.22 -9.99
C LEU A 137 10.36 7.12 -9.71
N SER A 138 11.20 6.73 -8.74
CA SER A 138 12.45 7.43 -8.42
C SER A 138 13.46 7.39 -9.55
N ARG A 139 13.62 6.23 -10.19
CA ARG A 139 14.58 6.07 -11.32
C ARG A 139 14.26 6.96 -12.49
N VAL A 140 12.98 7.27 -12.72
CA VAL A 140 12.54 8.16 -13.80
C VAL A 140 12.35 9.61 -13.34
N ASN A 141 12.70 9.93 -12.09
CA ASN A 141 12.53 11.26 -11.48
C ASN A 141 11.11 11.80 -11.66
N SER A 142 10.11 10.97 -11.41
CA SER A 142 8.70 11.30 -11.66
C SER A 142 8.16 12.46 -10.83
N GLY A 143 8.77 12.73 -9.67
CA GLY A 143 8.27 13.71 -8.68
C GLY A 143 7.08 13.19 -7.84
N VAL A 144 6.51 12.02 -8.16
CA VAL A 144 5.41 11.43 -7.39
C VAL A 144 5.91 10.97 -6.03
N ARG A 145 5.28 11.44 -4.97
CA ARG A 145 5.53 10.97 -3.60
C ARG A 145 4.87 9.63 -3.35
N ILE A 146 5.42 8.85 -2.44
CA ILE A 146 4.84 7.56 -2.04
C ILE A 146 4.43 7.63 -0.57
N MET A 147 3.23 7.11 -0.24
CA MET A 147 2.70 7.11 1.12
C MET A 147 1.91 5.83 1.42
N HIS A 148 2.06 5.34 2.64
CA HIS A 148 1.17 4.30 3.15
C HIS A 148 -0.19 4.93 3.52
N ILE A 149 -1.29 4.19 3.34
CA ILE A 149 -2.63 4.71 3.66
C ILE A 149 -2.73 5.19 5.11
N ALA A 150 -2.06 4.53 6.05
CA ALA A 150 -2.05 4.95 7.45
C ALA A 150 -1.43 6.33 7.67
N GLU A 151 -0.44 6.72 6.85
CA GLU A 151 0.20 8.05 6.94
C GLU A 151 -0.78 9.14 6.50
N ILE A 152 -1.55 8.89 5.44
CA ILE A 152 -2.59 9.81 4.99
C ILE A 152 -3.71 9.94 6.04
N LEU A 153 -4.16 8.81 6.59
CA LEU A 153 -5.22 8.79 7.61
C LEU A 153 -4.79 9.41 8.95
N ALA A 154 -3.48 9.52 9.21
CA ALA A 154 -2.92 10.16 10.38
C ALA A 154 -2.56 11.64 10.15
N SER A 155 -2.65 12.14 8.93
CA SER A 155 -2.33 13.53 8.60
C SER A 155 -3.43 14.47 9.09
N THR A 156 -3.03 15.59 9.71
CA THR A 156 -3.95 16.65 10.16
C THR A 156 -3.43 18.02 9.72
N GLU A 157 -4.25 19.07 9.83
CA GLU A 157 -3.82 20.45 9.55
C GLU A 157 -2.63 20.87 10.42
N ASP A 158 -2.67 20.51 11.73
CA ASP A 158 -1.63 20.87 12.69
C ASP A 158 -0.37 20.00 12.60
N ALA A 159 -0.49 18.79 12.03
CA ALA A 159 0.59 17.83 11.85
C ALA A 159 0.49 17.15 10.48
N PRO A 160 0.78 17.89 9.39
CA PRO A 160 0.69 17.35 8.04
C PRO A 160 1.76 16.29 7.81
N PHE A 161 1.37 15.20 7.19
CA PHE A 161 2.29 14.16 6.73
C PHE A 161 2.76 14.51 5.32
N GLU A 162 4.06 14.72 5.12
CA GLU A 162 4.59 15.14 3.81
C GLU A 162 4.89 13.97 2.86
N GLY A 163 4.91 12.74 3.37
CA GLY A 163 5.30 11.55 2.62
C GLY A 163 6.79 11.49 2.32
N HIS A 164 7.22 10.36 1.80
CA HIS A 164 8.60 10.20 1.34
C HIS A 164 8.68 10.56 -0.15
N VAL A 165 9.47 11.58 -0.47
CA VAL A 165 9.93 11.76 -1.86
C VAL A 165 10.70 10.50 -2.22
N SER A 166 10.30 9.83 -3.30
CA SER A 166 11.03 8.69 -3.83
C SER A 166 12.53 8.98 -3.78
N PHE A 167 13.28 8.11 -3.09
CA PHE A 167 14.71 8.24 -2.80
C PHE A 167 15.48 8.88 -3.95
N GLN A 168 16.00 10.08 -3.77
CA GLN A 168 17.02 10.66 -4.64
C GLN A 168 18.37 10.18 -4.07
N PRO A 169 19.09 9.28 -4.77
CA PRO A 169 20.46 9.02 -4.40
C PRO A 169 21.22 10.34 -4.53
N SER A 170 21.79 10.82 -3.43
CA SER A 170 22.68 11.96 -3.49
C SER A 170 23.76 11.68 -4.55
N ARG A 171 23.99 12.62 -5.46
CA ARG A 171 24.99 12.46 -6.55
C ARG A 171 26.40 12.18 -6.05
N GLU A 172 26.64 12.22 -4.73
CA GLU A 172 27.92 11.93 -4.08
C GLU A 172 28.18 10.45 -3.80
N SER A 173 27.16 9.58 -3.81
CA SER A 173 27.34 8.16 -3.49
C SER A 173 27.61 7.24 -4.69
N VAL A 174 27.79 7.77 -5.89
CA VAL A 174 28.16 7.01 -7.10
C VAL A 174 29.56 7.41 -7.53
N ARG A 175 30.54 7.27 -6.64
CA ARG A 175 31.95 7.15 -7.00
C ARG A 175 32.42 5.79 -6.48
N LEU A 176 32.28 4.77 -7.30
CA LEU A 176 33.07 3.56 -7.28
C LEU A 176 34.05 3.62 -8.43
#